data_2bbc8278d219d323a3e42165a7a3de91
#
_entry.id   2bbc8278d219d323a3e42165a7a3de91
#
_cell.length_a   1.000
_cell.length_b   1.000
_cell.length_c   1.000
_cell.angle_alpha   90.00
_cell.angle_beta   90.00
_cell.angle_gamma   90.00
#
_symmetry.space_group_name_H-M   'P 1'
#
loop_
_entity.id
_entity.type
_entity.pdbx_description
1 polymer ?
#
loop_
_entity_poly.entity_id
_entity_poly.type
_entity_poly.pdbx_seq_one_letter_code
_entity_poly.pdbx_strand_id
1 'polypeptide(L)'
;MASSRLPVLLCLAAVAVVVAGAAAAGEGGLRLPRDATFPAAQAERLIRALNLLPKEKEAGPGAGGGDGPSVAPGELLERRIRLPGVPDGVGDLGHHAGYFRLPHTHDARMFYFFFESRGKEEDPVVIWLTGGPGCSSELAVFYENGPFTIANNMSLVWNKFGWDTISNIIFVDQPTGTGFSYSSDDRDTRHDESGVSNDLYDFLQVFFKKHPEFAKNDFYITGESYAGHYIPAFASRVHQGNKANEGIHINLKGFAIGNGLTDPEIQYKAYTDYALEMNLIEKSDYERINRFIPPCEFAIKMCGTDGKASCMAAYMVCNNIFNSIMKLVGTKNYYDVRKECEGELCYDFSNLEKFFGDKAVKEALGVGDIDFVSCSTTVYEAMLTDWMRNLEVGIPALLEDGINVLIYAGEYDLICNWLGNSRWVHSMEWSGQKDFVSSSDLSFVVDGAEAGVLKSHGPLSFLKVHNAGHMVPMDQPKASLEMLRRFTQGKLKESLPETMVLKAAM
;
A
#
# COMPACT_ATOMS: atom_id res chain seq x y z
N MET A 1 28.12 -21.05 -1.97
CA MET A 1 27.02 -21.46 -1.10
C MET A 1 27.36 -21.36 0.39
N ALA A 2 28.10 -20.37 0.84
CA ALA A 2 28.51 -20.21 2.24
C ALA A 2 28.33 -18.80 2.80
N SER A 3 27.81 -17.84 2.04
CA SER A 3 27.78 -16.43 2.45
C SER A 3 26.41 -15.91 2.94
N SER A 4 25.32 -16.65 2.70
CA SER A 4 23.97 -16.20 3.08
C SER A 4 23.51 -16.60 4.49
N ARG A 5 24.26 -17.47 5.19
CA ARG A 5 23.90 -17.93 6.55
C ARG A 5 24.43 -17.05 7.69
N LEU A 6 25.40 -16.21 7.42
CA LEU A 6 26.06 -15.37 8.45
C LEU A 6 25.14 -14.24 8.99
N PRO A 7 24.37 -13.49 8.16
CA PRO A 7 23.48 -12.45 8.67
C PRO A 7 22.31 -13.01 9.47
N VAL A 8 21.75 -14.16 9.11
CA VAL A 8 20.64 -14.80 9.84
C VAL A 8 21.09 -15.28 11.23
N LEU A 9 22.30 -15.81 11.34
CA LEU A 9 22.88 -16.24 12.63
C LEU A 9 23.20 -15.01 13.54
N LEU A 10 23.62 -13.90 12.97
CA LEU A 10 23.85 -12.66 13.72
C LEU A 10 22.54 -12.03 14.21
N CYS A 11 21.47 -12.09 13.42
CA CYS A 11 20.13 -11.64 13.84
C CYS A 11 19.55 -12.52 14.95
N LEU A 12 19.73 -13.85 14.87
CA LEU A 12 19.31 -14.78 15.92
C LEU A 12 20.09 -14.57 17.23
N ALA A 13 21.38 -14.23 17.14
CA ALA A 13 22.20 -13.88 18.30
C ALA A 13 21.77 -12.54 18.93
N ALA A 14 21.40 -11.54 18.11
CA ALA A 14 20.89 -10.25 18.58
C ALA A 14 19.52 -10.40 19.28
N VAL A 15 18.63 -11.24 18.76
CA VAL A 15 17.34 -11.55 19.41
C VAL A 15 17.54 -12.28 20.74
N ALA A 16 18.50 -13.20 20.81
CA ALA A 16 18.84 -13.88 22.08
C ALA A 16 19.43 -12.92 23.14
N VAL A 17 20.20 -11.91 22.72
CA VAL A 17 20.75 -10.88 23.62
C VAL A 17 19.67 -9.91 24.09
N VAL A 18 18.71 -9.54 23.23
CA VAL A 18 17.57 -8.67 23.60
C VAL A 18 16.64 -9.38 24.59
N VAL A 19 16.35 -10.67 24.36
CA VAL A 19 15.53 -11.48 25.27
C VAL A 19 16.25 -11.72 26.61
N ALA A 20 17.55 -11.92 26.61
CA ALA A 20 18.35 -12.07 27.82
C ALA A 20 18.50 -10.76 28.60
N GLY A 21 18.59 -9.60 27.91
CA GLY A 21 18.67 -8.27 28.54
C GLY A 21 17.36 -7.86 29.22
N ALA A 22 16.22 -8.19 28.65
CA ALA A 22 14.90 -7.94 29.25
C ALA A 22 14.63 -8.83 30.49
N ALA A 23 15.24 -10.03 30.55
CA ALA A 23 15.14 -10.91 31.71
C ALA A 23 15.99 -10.43 32.91
N ALA A 24 16.99 -9.59 32.69
CA ALA A 24 17.87 -9.06 33.75
C ALA A 24 17.34 -7.80 34.44
N ALA A 25 16.27 -7.19 33.92
CA ALA A 25 15.73 -5.93 34.47
C ALA A 25 14.49 -6.08 35.36
N GLY A 26 14.02 -7.30 35.66
CA GLY A 26 12.86 -7.54 36.49
C GLY A 26 13.11 -8.66 37.53
N GLU A 27 13.25 -8.29 38.79
CA GLU A 27 13.20 -9.25 39.92
C GLU A 27 11.78 -9.83 40.05
N GLY A 28 11.52 -10.90 39.33
CA GLY A 28 10.27 -11.64 39.35
C GLY A 28 10.34 -12.83 38.42
N GLY A 29 11.17 -13.82 38.76
CA GLY A 29 11.62 -14.87 37.84
C GLY A 29 10.54 -15.71 37.15
N LEU A 30 10.39 -15.52 35.88
CA LEU A 30 9.85 -16.51 34.95
C LEU A 30 11.01 -17.39 34.50
N ARG A 31 11.17 -18.60 35.09
CA ARG A 31 12.12 -19.61 34.61
C ARG A 31 11.56 -20.17 33.30
N LEU A 32 12.10 -19.72 32.15
CA LEU A 32 11.91 -20.38 30.87
C LEU A 32 12.66 -21.75 30.91
N PRO A 33 12.10 -22.82 30.35
CA PRO A 33 12.82 -24.09 30.18
C PRO A 33 14.10 -23.85 29.36
N ARG A 34 15.21 -24.43 29.80
CA ARG A 34 16.56 -24.24 29.23
C ARG A 34 16.75 -24.84 27.82
N ASP A 35 15.72 -25.50 27.24
CA ASP A 35 15.82 -26.25 25.99
C ASP A 35 14.99 -25.65 24.84
N ALA A 36 14.58 -24.38 24.92
CA ALA A 36 13.88 -23.73 23.80
C ALA A 36 14.88 -23.12 22.79
N THR A 37 15.71 -23.94 22.17
CA THR A 37 16.29 -23.60 20.87
C THR A 37 15.16 -23.72 19.84
N PHE A 38 14.66 -22.59 19.35
CA PHE A 38 13.77 -22.58 18.20
C PHE A 38 14.56 -23.12 17.00
N PRO A 39 14.27 -24.31 16.45
CA PRO A 39 14.97 -24.77 15.27
C PRO A 39 14.59 -23.86 14.12
N ALA A 40 15.58 -23.39 13.34
CA ALA A 40 15.36 -22.62 12.13
C ALA A 40 14.33 -23.26 11.18
N ALA A 41 14.29 -24.58 11.13
CA ALA A 41 13.30 -25.38 10.41
C ALA A 41 11.85 -25.21 10.93
N GLN A 42 11.63 -24.83 12.19
CA GLN A 42 10.29 -24.57 12.71
C GLN A 42 9.84 -23.14 12.39
N ALA A 43 10.75 -22.18 12.40
CA ALA A 43 10.48 -20.82 11.92
C ALA A 43 10.16 -20.82 10.41
N GLU A 44 10.92 -21.57 9.62
CA GLU A 44 10.68 -21.75 8.17
C GLU A 44 9.35 -22.47 7.88
N ARG A 45 9.00 -23.49 8.65
CA ARG A 45 7.68 -24.16 8.54
C ARG A 45 6.53 -23.22 8.97
N LEU A 46 6.74 -22.37 9.95
CA LEU A 46 5.73 -21.39 10.39
C LEU A 46 5.53 -20.30 9.34
N ILE A 47 6.60 -19.80 8.75
CA ILE A 47 6.60 -18.83 7.66
C ILE A 47 5.86 -19.41 6.43
N ARG A 48 6.13 -20.67 6.07
CA ARG A 48 5.44 -21.37 4.99
C ARG A 48 3.99 -21.76 5.34
N ALA A 49 3.71 -22.16 6.57
CA ALA A 49 2.35 -22.52 7.01
C ALA A 49 1.42 -21.33 7.21
N LEU A 50 1.98 -20.13 7.37
CA LEU A 50 1.26 -18.89 7.51
C LEU A 50 1.15 -18.11 6.19
N ASN A 51 1.59 -18.72 5.07
CA ASN A 51 1.61 -18.10 3.73
C ASN A 51 2.31 -16.73 3.68
N LEU A 52 3.26 -16.47 4.58
CA LEU A 52 4.04 -15.25 4.62
C LEU A 52 5.17 -15.24 3.57
N LEU A 53 5.40 -16.37 2.90
CA LEU A 53 6.28 -16.49 1.75
C LEU A 53 5.53 -17.29 0.66
N PRO A 54 5.39 -16.74 -0.55
CA PRO A 54 4.93 -17.51 -1.71
C PRO A 54 5.83 -18.74 -1.89
N LYS A 55 5.27 -19.84 -2.35
CA LYS A 55 6.06 -21.03 -2.72
C LYS A 55 7.08 -20.61 -3.76
N GLU A 56 8.37 -20.84 -3.47
CA GLU A 56 9.41 -20.72 -4.48
C GLU A 56 8.98 -21.50 -5.73
N LYS A 57 8.62 -20.81 -6.81
CA LYS A 57 8.89 -21.35 -8.13
C LYS A 57 10.41 -21.48 -8.17
N GLU A 58 10.93 -22.69 -8.29
CA GLU A 58 12.35 -22.89 -8.53
C GLU A 58 12.75 -21.92 -9.63
N ALA A 59 13.61 -20.96 -9.30
CA ALA A 59 14.24 -20.10 -10.27
C ALA A 59 14.96 -21.01 -11.25
N GLY A 60 14.39 -21.17 -12.42
CA GLY A 60 15.08 -21.77 -13.54
C GLY A 60 16.40 -21.03 -13.75
N PRO A 61 17.48 -21.68 -14.19
CA PRO A 61 18.77 -21.07 -14.34
C PRO A 61 18.68 -19.90 -15.33
N GLY A 62 18.87 -18.69 -14.81
CA GLY A 62 19.07 -17.47 -15.60
C GLY A 62 17.77 -16.95 -16.23
N ALA A 63 17.08 -16.02 -15.54
CA ALA A 63 16.37 -14.97 -16.26
C ALA A 63 17.44 -14.17 -17.02
N GLY A 64 17.86 -14.72 -18.15
CA GLY A 64 18.64 -14.02 -19.14
C GLY A 64 17.82 -12.84 -19.61
N GLY A 65 18.43 -11.65 -19.71
CA GLY A 65 17.82 -10.42 -20.13
C GLY A 65 16.86 -10.65 -21.29
N GLY A 66 15.54 -10.64 -20.99
CA GLY A 66 14.52 -10.56 -22.00
C GLY A 66 14.73 -9.26 -22.76
N ASP A 67 14.59 -9.29 -24.10
CA ASP A 67 14.62 -8.11 -24.96
C ASP A 67 13.41 -7.20 -24.64
N GLY A 68 13.45 -6.57 -23.48
CA GLY A 68 12.52 -5.51 -23.12
C GLY A 68 12.75 -4.27 -24.00
N PRO A 69 11.79 -3.36 -24.05
CA PRO A 69 11.90 -2.18 -24.90
C PRO A 69 13.13 -1.36 -24.56
N SER A 70 13.92 -0.97 -25.61
CA SER A 70 15.11 -0.13 -25.45
C SER A 70 14.68 1.31 -25.12
N VAL A 71 14.93 1.75 -23.89
CA VAL A 71 14.66 3.11 -23.41
C VAL A 71 15.94 3.70 -22.83
N ALA A 72 16.29 4.92 -23.19
CA ALA A 72 17.47 5.58 -22.64
C ALA A 72 17.22 6.02 -21.17
N PRO A 73 18.28 6.11 -20.32
CA PRO A 73 18.16 6.60 -18.96
C PRO A 73 17.48 7.96 -18.88
N GLY A 74 16.45 8.10 -18.02
CA GLY A 74 15.66 9.33 -17.88
C GLY A 74 14.63 9.57 -18.99
N GLU A 75 14.41 8.61 -19.87
CA GLU A 75 13.39 8.69 -20.91
C GLU A 75 12.15 7.86 -20.60
N LEU A 76 11.02 8.31 -21.14
CA LEU A 76 9.72 7.67 -21.07
C LEU A 76 9.36 7.11 -22.46
N LEU A 77 9.17 5.80 -22.52
CA LEU A 77 8.59 5.12 -23.68
C LEU A 77 7.13 4.80 -23.37
N GLU A 78 6.22 5.55 -23.94
CA GLU A 78 4.78 5.38 -23.75
C GLU A 78 4.10 5.15 -25.09
N ARG A 79 3.04 4.37 -25.06
CA ARG A 79 2.11 4.17 -26.18
C ARG A 79 0.66 4.31 -25.75
N ARG A 80 -0.19 4.79 -26.64
CA ARG A 80 -1.63 4.60 -26.49
C ARG A 80 -1.96 3.12 -26.70
N ILE A 81 -2.78 2.58 -25.80
CA ILE A 81 -3.11 1.16 -25.79
C ILE A 81 -4.61 0.94 -25.97
N ARG A 82 -4.93 -0.21 -26.54
CA ARG A 82 -6.26 -0.81 -26.45
C ARG A 82 -6.08 -2.26 -26.02
N LEU A 83 -6.49 -2.53 -24.80
CA LEU A 83 -6.40 -3.89 -24.25
C LEU A 83 -7.34 -4.85 -25.00
N PRO A 84 -6.91 -6.09 -25.27
CA PRO A 84 -7.79 -7.15 -25.75
C PRO A 84 -8.97 -7.33 -24.78
N GLY A 85 -10.16 -7.59 -25.33
CA GLY A 85 -11.36 -7.77 -24.52
C GLY A 85 -12.12 -6.49 -24.15
N VAL A 86 -11.62 -5.31 -24.53
CA VAL A 86 -12.38 -4.05 -24.47
C VAL A 86 -13.56 -4.14 -25.42
N PRO A 87 -14.81 -3.79 -24.99
CA PRO A 87 -16.00 -3.83 -25.84
C PRO A 87 -15.83 -3.04 -27.15
N ASP A 88 -16.42 -3.54 -28.25
CA ASP A 88 -16.43 -2.87 -29.53
C ASP A 88 -17.19 -1.54 -29.49
N GLY A 89 -16.82 -0.62 -30.41
CA GLY A 89 -17.50 0.67 -30.57
C GLY A 89 -17.06 1.77 -29.60
N VAL A 90 -16.10 1.49 -28.71
CA VAL A 90 -15.46 2.49 -27.86
C VAL A 90 -14.36 3.16 -28.65
N GLY A 91 -14.41 4.50 -28.78
CA GLY A 91 -13.39 5.28 -29.47
C GLY A 91 -12.02 5.30 -28.77
N ASP A 92 -11.25 6.31 -29.03
CA ASP A 92 -10.01 6.56 -28.28
C ASP A 92 -10.35 6.90 -26.84
N LEU A 93 -9.84 6.07 -25.91
CA LEU A 93 -10.16 6.14 -24.49
C LEU A 93 -9.14 6.94 -23.69
N GLY A 94 -8.07 7.44 -24.34
CA GLY A 94 -6.95 8.05 -23.61
C GLY A 94 -6.26 7.06 -22.66
N HIS A 95 -6.11 5.80 -23.06
CA HIS A 95 -5.44 4.79 -22.28
C HIS A 95 -3.99 4.64 -22.75
N HIS A 96 -3.07 4.70 -21.82
CA HIS A 96 -1.64 4.66 -22.08
C HIS A 96 -0.97 3.61 -21.17
N ALA A 97 0.11 3.03 -21.68
CA ALA A 97 1.03 2.23 -20.89
C ALA A 97 2.46 2.47 -21.38
N GLY A 98 3.42 2.31 -20.48
CA GLY A 98 4.80 2.53 -20.84
C GLY A 98 5.81 2.22 -19.78
N TYR A 99 7.07 2.45 -20.14
CA TYR A 99 8.22 2.30 -19.27
C TYR A 99 8.95 3.61 -19.10
N PHE A 100 9.31 3.91 -17.87
CA PHE A 100 10.29 4.93 -17.52
C PHE A 100 11.59 4.27 -17.09
N ARG A 101 12.69 4.60 -17.76
CA ARG A 101 14.01 4.15 -17.32
C ARG A 101 14.57 5.09 -16.28
N LEU A 102 14.75 4.57 -15.09
CA LEU A 102 15.22 5.33 -13.92
C LEU A 102 16.67 5.80 -14.15
N PRO A 103 16.94 7.13 -14.08
CA PRO A 103 18.25 7.69 -14.48
C PRO A 103 19.38 7.38 -13.50
N HIS A 104 19.06 7.17 -12.20
CA HIS A 104 20.02 6.94 -11.14
C HIS A 104 20.16 5.47 -10.78
N THR A 105 19.83 4.58 -11.71
CA THR A 105 19.92 3.12 -11.57
C THR A 105 20.86 2.56 -12.64
N HIS A 106 21.22 1.28 -12.47
CA HIS A 106 22.03 0.57 -13.47
C HIS A 106 21.21 0.25 -14.71
N ASP A 107 20.01 -0.32 -14.52
CA ASP A 107 19.14 -0.73 -15.62
C ASP A 107 17.65 -0.81 -15.27
N ALA A 108 17.19 -0.17 -14.20
CA ALA A 108 15.81 -0.26 -13.75
C ALA A 108 14.85 0.44 -14.70
N ARG A 109 13.73 -0.22 -14.94
CA ARG A 109 12.59 0.28 -15.73
C ARG A 109 11.33 0.15 -14.93
N MET A 110 10.63 1.26 -14.77
CA MET A 110 9.36 1.36 -14.06
C MET A 110 8.22 1.34 -15.08
N PHE A 111 7.34 0.38 -14.94
CA PHE A 111 6.13 0.26 -15.76
C PHE A 111 4.99 1.03 -15.12
N TYR A 112 4.10 1.58 -15.95
CA TYR A 112 2.90 2.27 -15.50
C TYR A 112 1.77 2.16 -16.52
N PHE A 113 0.53 2.30 -15.99
CA PHE A 113 -0.65 2.66 -16.77
C PHE A 113 -1.02 4.11 -16.50
N PHE A 114 -1.54 4.78 -17.53
CA PHE A 114 -2.19 6.06 -17.38
C PHE A 114 -3.54 6.04 -18.13
N PHE A 115 -4.59 6.41 -17.42
CA PHE A 115 -5.95 6.50 -17.94
C PHE A 115 -6.42 7.94 -17.82
N GLU A 116 -6.66 8.60 -18.97
CA GLU A 116 -7.26 9.93 -19.01
C GLU A 116 -8.68 9.86 -18.43
N SER A 117 -9.14 10.95 -17.81
CA SER A 117 -10.48 11.00 -17.22
C SER A 117 -11.56 10.79 -18.25
N ARG A 118 -12.54 9.97 -17.93
CA ARG A 118 -13.80 9.86 -18.69
C ARG A 118 -14.70 11.09 -18.53
N GLY A 119 -14.42 11.97 -17.58
CA GLY A 119 -15.13 13.22 -17.34
C GLY A 119 -14.60 14.33 -18.24
N LYS A 120 -13.48 14.92 -17.87
CA LYS A 120 -12.85 16.05 -18.57
C LYS A 120 -11.35 16.08 -18.29
N GLU A 121 -10.58 16.67 -19.21
CA GLU A 121 -9.13 16.80 -19.13
C GLU A 121 -8.65 17.55 -17.88
N GLU A 122 -9.42 18.56 -17.43
CA GLU A 122 -9.08 19.37 -16.24
C GLU A 122 -9.36 18.66 -14.89
N ASP A 123 -9.89 17.43 -14.90
CA ASP A 123 -10.02 16.65 -13.70
C ASP A 123 -8.64 16.40 -13.04
N PRO A 124 -8.56 16.23 -11.72
CA PRO A 124 -7.28 16.08 -11.06
C PRO A 124 -6.47 14.89 -11.60
N VAL A 125 -5.15 14.99 -11.54
CA VAL A 125 -4.27 13.84 -11.75
C VAL A 125 -4.11 13.12 -10.41
N VAL A 126 -4.41 11.82 -10.42
CA VAL A 126 -4.30 10.94 -9.25
C VAL A 126 -3.27 9.85 -9.56
N ILE A 127 -2.31 9.61 -8.67
CA ILE A 127 -1.46 8.43 -8.74
C ILE A 127 -1.89 7.41 -7.70
N TRP A 128 -1.99 6.15 -8.08
CA TRP A 128 -2.27 5.04 -7.19
C TRP A 128 -1.05 4.16 -6.98
N LEU A 129 -0.77 3.85 -5.73
CA LEU A 129 0.33 2.98 -5.29
C LEU A 129 -0.24 1.81 -4.49
N THR A 130 -0.16 0.61 -5.02
CA THR A 130 -0.50 -0.61 -4.29
C THR A 130 0.65 -0.99 -3.35
N GLY A 131 0.31 -1.51 -2.18
CA GLY A 131 1.26 -1.86 -1.14
C GLY A 131 2.03 -3.16 -1.38
N GLY A 132 1.91 -4.08 -0.47
CA GLY A 132 2.64 -5.33 -0.42
C GLY A 132 3.64 -5.34 0.75
N PRO A 133 4.88 -4.82 0.66
CA PRO A 133 5.51 -4.14 -0.47
C PRO A 133 5.74 -5.06 -1.66
N GLY A 134 5.80 -4.46 -2.86
CA GLY A 134 6.09 -5.22 -4.08
C GLY A 134 4.88 -5.86 -4.75
N CYS A 135 3.64 -5.45 -4.41
CA CYS A 135 2.45 -5.82 -5.18
C CYS A 135 2.17 -4.82 -6.29
N SER A 136 1.80 -5.35 -7.46
CA SER A 136 1.53 -4.59 -8.67
C SER A 136 0.27 -3.73 -8.54
N SER A 137 0.32 -2.52 -9.09
CA SER A 137 -0.84 -1.63 -9.14
C SER A 137 -1.91 -2.09 -10.14
N GLU A 138 -1.63 -3.07 -10.98
CA GLU A 138 -2.63 -3.72 -11.83
C GLU A 138 -3.69 -4.47 -11.02
N LEU A 139 -3.40 -4.88 -9.78
CA LEU A 139 -4.41 -5.38 -8.85
C LEU A 139 -5.52 -4.34 -8.69
N ALA A 140 -5.17 -3.08 -8.45
CA ALA A 140 -6.15 -2.01 -8.32
C ALA A 140 -6.81 -1.64 -9.66
N VAL A 141 -6.07 -1.69 -10.77
CA VAL A 141 -6.64 -1.43 -12.11
C VAL A 141 -7.83 -2.35 -12.40
N PHE A 142 -7.76 -3.65 -12.03
CA PHE A 142 -8.74 -4.65 -12.46
C PHE A 142 -9.64 -5.17 -11.34
N TYR A 143 -9.34 -4.90 -10.07
CA TYR A 143 -10.15 -5.38 -8.95
C TYR A 143 -10.68 -4.27 -8.05
N GLU A 144 -10.17 -3.03 -8.17
CA GLU A 144 -10.56 -1.96 -7.26
C GLU A 144 -11.11 -0.74 -7.99
N ASN A 145 -10.25 0.20 -8.36
CA ASN A 145 -10.63 1.54 -8.78
C ASN A 145 -10.23 1.92 -10.20
N GLY A 146 -9.67 0.99 -10.96
CA GLY A 146 -9.38 1.22 -12.37
C GLY A 146 -10.61 1.16 -13.27
N PRO A 147 -10.43 1.37 -14.58
CA PRO A 147 -11.53 1.49 -15.53
C PRO A 147 -12.26 0.17 -15.83
N PHE A 148 -11.64 -0.97 -15.57
CA PHE A 148 -12.18 -2.29 -15.92
C PHE A 148 -12.12 -3.29 -14.79
N THR A 149 -12.94 -4.32 -14.89
CA THR A 149 -12.81 -5.58 -14.16
C THR A 149 -12.64 -6.73 -15.18
N ILE A 150 -11.91 -7.78 -14.79
CA ILE A 150 -11.71 -8.97 -15.61
C ILE A 150 -12.81 -9.99 -15.29
N ALA A 151 -13.62 -10.34 -16.30
CA ALA A 151 -14.60 -11.41 -16.17
C ALA A 151 -13.94 -12.79 -16.30
N ASN A 152 -14.63 -13.86 -15.86
CA ASN A 152 -14.12 -15.24 -15.92
C ASN A 152 -13.78 -15.73 -17.33
N ASN A 153 -14.38 -15.13 -18.36
CA ASN A 153 -14.07 -15.42 -19.77
C ASN A 153 -12.96 -14.53 -20.35
N MET A 154 -12.20 -13.83 -19.49
CA MET A 154 -11.14 -12.89 -19.84
C MET A 154 -11.59 -11.64 -20.61
N SER A 155 -12.91 -11.37 -20.74
CA SER A 155 -13.38 -10.10 -21.26
C SER A 155 -13.24 -9.01 -20.21
N LEU A 156 -13.04 -7.77 -20.66
CA LEU A 156 -12.99 -6.60 -19.79
C LEU A 156 -14.40 -5.99 -19.68
N VAL A 157 -14.82 -5.74 -18.46
CA VAL A 157 -16.09 -5.11 -18.14
C VAL A 157 -15.81 -3.73 -17.54
N TRP A 158 -16.53 -2.70 -18.03
CA TRP A 158 -16.40 -1.35 -17.49
C TRP A 158 -16.71 -1.30 -15.99
N ASN A 159 -15.76 -0.77 -15.23
CA ASN A 159 -16.04 -0.38 -13.86
C ASN A 159 -16.79 0.97 -13.85
N LYS A 160 -18.05 0.92 -13.41
CA LYS A 160 -18.90 2.13 -13.31
C LYS A 160 -18.44 3.08 -12.22
N PHE A 161 -17.65 2.57 -11.27
CA PHE A 161 -17.13 3.29 -10.13
C PHE A 161 -15.61 3.47 -10.21
N GLY A 162 -15.02 3.24 -11.39
CA GLY A 162 -13.62 3.52 -11.64
C GLY A 162 -13.30 4.99 -11.34
N TRP A 163 -12.18 5.24 -10.71
CA TRP A 163 -11.75 6.59 -10.35
C TRP A 163 -11.42 7.44 -11.57
N ASP A 164 -11.16 6.82 -12.72
CA ASP A 164 -11.04 7.46 -14.02
C ASP A 164 -12.33 8.17 -14.50
N THR A 165 -13.45 8.00 -13.79
CA THR A 165 -14.68 8.78 -14.04
C THR A 165 -14.58 10.23 -13.57
N ILE A 166 -13.63 10.57 -12.72
CA ILE A 166 -13.47 11.89 -12.08
C ILE A 166 -12.00 12.31 -11.95
N SER A 167 -11.07 11.54 -12.47
CA SER A 167 -9.64 11.84 -12.41
C SER A 167 -8.88 11.24 -13.59
N ASN A 168 -7.79 11.90 -13.97
CA ASN A 168 -6.74 11.33 -14.79
C ASN A 168 -5.88 10.48 -13.87
N ILE A 169 -5.89 9.15 -14.05
CA ILE A 169 -5.30 8.25 -13.04
C ILE A 169 -4.10 7.47 -13.57
N ILE A 170 -3.03 7.47 -12.77
CA ILE A 170 -1.77 6.76 -13.02
C ILE A 170 -1.68 5.61 -12.02
N PHE A 171 -1.42 4.40 -12.53
CA PHE A 171 -1.07 3.23 -11.72
C PHE A 171 0.37 2.85 -12.02
N VAL A 172 1.21 2.73 -10.99
CA VAL A 172 2.64 2.49 -11.16
C VAL A 172 3.05 1.19 -10.49
N ASP A 173 3.76 0.35 -11.23
CA ASP A 173 4.43 -0.81 -10.69
C ASP A 173 5.73 -0.38 -10.01
N GLN A 174 5.70 -0.35 -8.70
CA GLN A 174 6.82 0.11 -7.87
C GLN A 174 6.87 -0.66 -6.52
N PRO A 175 8.06 -0.80 -5.92
CA PRO A 175 9.41 -0.50 -6.42
C PRO A 175 9.85 -1.38 -7.60
N THR A 176 11.03 -1.13 -8.15
CA THR A 176 11.64 -1.97 -9.22
C THR A 176 11.62 -3.46 -8.86
N GLY A 177 11.14 -4.29 -9.75
CA GLY A 177 10.91 -5.73 -9.55
C GLY A 177 9.47 -6.08 -9.21
N THR A 178 8.56 -5.12 -9.26
CA THR A 178 7.11 -5.27 -9.05
C THR A 178 6.39 -5.28 -10.40
N GLY A 179 5.37 -6.13 -10.56
CA GLY A 179 4.54 -6.17 -11.77
C GLY A 179 5.36 -6.42 -13.04
N PHE A 180 5.27 -5.48 -13.98
CA PHE A 180 6.11 -5.45 -15.19
C PHE A 180 7.38 -4.61 -15.01
N SER A 181 7.57 -3.96 -13.85
CA SER A 181 8.80 -3.21 -13.57
C SER A 181 9.96 -4.15 -13.28
N TYR A 182 11.12 -3.90 -13.89
CA TYR A 182 12.27 -4.80 -13.79
C TYR A 182 13.61 -4.09 -13.85
N SER A 183 14.66 -4.78 -13.46
CA SER A 183 16.06 -4.44 -13.74
C SER A 183 16.85 -5.72 -14.07
N SER A 184 17.88 -5.57 -14.88
CA SER A 184 18.89 -6.63 -15.11
C SER A 184 20.00 -6.62 -14.07
N ASP A 185 19.97 -5.72 -13.09
CA ASP A 185 21.00 -5.55 -12.07
C ASP A 185 20.39 -5.51 -10.66
N ASP A 186 20.73 -6.49 -9.82
CA ASP A 186 20.20 -6.63 -8.47
C ASP A 186 20.52 -5.43 -7.55
N ARG A 187 21.49 -4.59 -7.91
CA ARG A 187 21.84 -3.35 -7.17
C ARG A 187 20.76 -2.28 -7.28
N ASP A 188 19.83 -2.43 -8.20
CA ASP A 188 18.69 -1.54 -8.36
C ASP A 188 17.52 -1.85 -7.41
N THR A 189 17.60 -2.94 -6.67
CA THR A 189 16.61 -3.29 -5.65
C THR A 189 16.55 -2.24 -4.55
N ARG A 190 15.34 -1.72 -4.27
CA ARG A 190 15.11 -0.76 -3.20
C ARG A 190 14.91 -1.46 -1.86
N HIS A 191 15.36 -0.79 -0.78
CA HIS A 191 15.32 -1.32 0.58
C HIS A 191 14.72 -0.35 1.60
N ASP A 192 14.37 0.84 1.16
CA ASP A 192 13.81 1.91 1.98
C ASP A 192 13.08 2.96 1.13
N GLU A 193 12.27 3.77 1.82
CA GLU A 193 11.42 4.79 1.20
C GLU A 193 12.20 5.93 0.54
N SER A 194 13.44 6.16 0.92
CA SER A 194 14.26 7.20 0.27
C SER A 194 14.52 6.85 -1.19
N GLY A 195 14.88 5.59 -1.49
CA GLY A 195 15.04 5.13 -2.86
C GLY A 195 13.74 5.14 -3.65
N VAL A 196 12.67 4.60 -3.06
CA VAL A 196 11.34 4.52 -3.70
C VAL A 196 10.79 5.90 -4.04
N SER A 197 10.81 6.84 -3.09
CA SER A 197 10.26 8.18 -3.29
C SER A 197 11.05 9.01 -4.31
N ASN A 198 12.36 8.85 -4.41
CA ASN A 198 13.16 9.48 -5.45
C ASN A 198 12.84 8.92 -6.84
N ASP A 199 12.72 7.59 -6.98
CA ASP A 199 12.34 6.97 -8.26
C ASP A 199 10.97 7.47 -8.75
N LEU A 200 9.99 7.56 -7.86
CA LEU A 200 8.66 8.09 -8.18
C LEU A 200 8.69 9.59 -8.50
N TYR A 201 9.53 10.37 -7.84
CA TYR A 201 9.69 11.80 -8.16
C TYR A 201 10.29 12.00 -9.55
N ASP A 202 11.34 11.26 -9.90
CA ASP A 202 11.95 11.28 -11.23
C ASP A 202 10.93 10.88 -12.31
N PHE A 203 10.12 9.85 -12.02
CA PHE A 203 9.02 9.46 -12.91
C PHE A 203 8.05 10.61 -13.16
N LEU A 204 7.55 11.28 -12.09
CA LEU A 204 6.61 12.39 -12.24
C LEU A 204 7.20 13.56 -13.05
N GLN A 205 8.47 13.87 -12.86
CA GLN A 205 9.13 14.94 -13.63
C GLN A 205 9.10 14.65 -15.13
N VAL A 206 9.34 13.40 -15.50
CA VAL A 206 9.32 13.01 -16.94
C VAL A 206 7.88 12.85 -17.43
N PHE A 207 6.97 12.33 -16.60
CA PHE A 207 5.55 12.23 -16.94
C PHE A 207 4.95 13.59 -17.27
N PHE A 208 5.07 14.60 -16.41
CA PHE A 208 4.54 15.94 -16.68
C PHE A 208 5.29 16.70 -17.77
N LYS A 209 6.53 16.33 -18.06
CA LYS A 209 7.22 16.82 -19.27
C LYS A 209 6.64 16.24 -20.55
N LYS A 210 6.21 14.98 -20.51
CA LYS A 210 5.57 14.26 -21.63
C LYS A 210 4.13 14.71 -21.83
N HIS A 211 3.44 15.00 -20.73
CA HIS A 211 2.04 15.41 -20.66
C HIS A 211 1.89 16.82 -20.06
N PRO A 212 2.38 17.86 -20.75
CA PRO A 212 2.34 19.24 -20.24
C PRO A 212 0.91 19.77 -20.07
N GLU A 213 -0.07 19.20 -20.77
CA GLU A 213 -1.51 19.48 -20.65
C GLU A 213 -2.02 19.22 -19.22
N PHE A 214 -1.53 18.17 -18.55
CA PHE A 214 -1.91 17.83 -17.18
C PHE A 214 -1.04 18.49 -16.08
N ALA A 215 0.04 19.18 -16.44
CA ALA A 215 0.99 19.73 -15.46
C ALA A 215 0.39 20.80 -14.53
N LYS A 216 -0.74 21.40 -14.91
CA LYS A 216 -1.47 22.40 -14.10
C LYS A 216 -2.61 21.83 -13.28
N ASN A 217 -3.02 20.60 -13.56
CA ASN A 217 -4.10 19.95 -12.84
C ASN A 217 -3.72 19.75 -11.38
N ASP A 218 -4.70 19.75 -10.50
CA ASP A 218 -4.48 19.38 -9.10
C ASP A 218 -3.96 17.95 -9.04
N PHE A 219 -2.89 17.72 -8.28
CA PHE A 219 -2.25 16.41 -8.16
C PHE A 219 -2.48 15.80 -6.79
N TYR A 220 -2.84 14.52 -6.77
CA TYR A 220 -3.07 13.75 -5.54
C TYR A 220 -2.32 12.42 -5.59
N ILE A 221 -1.75 12.04 -4.43
CA ILE A 221 -1.08 10.75 -4.24
C ILE A 221 -2.02 9.85 -3.44
N THR A 222 -2.31 8.66 -3.93
CA THR A 222 -3.23 7.71 -3.29
C THR A 222 -2.65 6.31 -3.29
N GLY A 223 -3.16 5.44 -2.45
CA GLY A 223 -2.79 4.03 -2.39
C GLY A 223 -3.26 3.39 -1.10
N GLU A 224 -2.87 2.13 -0.91
CA GLU A 224 -3.32 1.35 0.24
C GLU A 224 -2.22 0.43 0.82
N SER A 225 -2.48 -0.09 2.03
CA SER A 225 -1.64 -1.11 2.63
C SER A 225 -0.24 -0.57 2.96
N TYR A 226 0.82 -1.24 2.49
CA TYR A 226 2.19 -0.76 2.64
C TYR A 226 2.43 0.62 1.99
N ALA A 227 1.53 1.10 1.13
CA ALA A 227 1.58 2.48 0.64
C ALA A 227 1.41 3.54 1.76
N GLY A 228 1.01 3.13 2.97
CA GLY A 228 1.16 3.93 4.18
C GLY A 228 2.61 4.33 4.51
N HIS A 229 3.61 3.60 3.96
CA HIS A 229 5.01 3.97 3.94
C HIS A 229 5.35 4.79 2.69
N TYR A 230 4.99 4.32 1.49
CA TYR A 230 5.29 4.98 0.23
C TYR A 230 4.80 6.42 0.17
N ILE A 231 3.53 6.65 0.52
CA ILE A 231 2.83 7.92 0.29
C ILE A 231 3.42 9.08 1.11
N PRO A 232 3.65 8.98 2.43
CA PRO A 232 4.23 10.07 3.20
C PRO A 232 5.64 10.45 2.71
N ALA A 233 6.48 9.45 2.41
CA ALA A 233 7.82 9.68 1.87
C ALA A 233 7.76 10.37 0.50
N PHE A 234 6.90 9.88 -0.40
CA PHE A 234 6.76 10.44 -1.74
C PHE A 234 6.14 11.84 -1.73
N ALA A 235 5.09 12.08 -0.93
CA ALA A 235 4.50 13.42 -0.78
C ALA A 235 5.51 14.42 -0.23
N SER A 236 6.31 14.01 0.78
CA SER A 236 7.40 14.82 1.31
C SER A 236 8.46 15.13 0.26
N ARG A 237 8.84 14.14 -0.57
CA ARG A 237 9.82 14.32 -1.65
C ARG A 237 9.31 15.31 -2.71
N VAL A 238 8.06 15.18 -3.14
CA VAL A 238 7.43 16.12 -4.09
C VAL A 238 7.39 17.53 -3.51
N HIS A 239 6.96 17.65 -2.26
CA HIS A 239 6.87 18.94 -1.58
C HIS A 239 8.23 19.63 -1.42
N GLN A 240 9.26 18.87 -1.05
CA GLN A 240 10.64 19.37 -0.97
C GLN A 240 11.17 19.81 -2.34
N GLY A 241 10.92 19.02 -3.40
CA GLY A 241 11.29 19.37 -4.76
C GLY A 241 10.64 20.68 -5.22
N ASN A 242 9.35 20.85 -4.93
CA ASN A 242 8.64 22.10 -5.20
C ASN A 242 9.25 23.31 -4.46
N LYS A 243 9.55 23.17 -3.17
CA LYS A 243 10.19 24.23 -2.36
C LYS A 243 11.58 24.58 -2.85
N ALA A 244 12.34 23.59 -3.31
CA ALA A 244 13.68 23.77 -3.87
C ALA A 244 13.67 24.28 -5.32
N ASN A 245 12.50 24.41 -5.96
CA ASN A 245 12.33 24.66 -7.40
C ASN A 245 13.09 23.64 -8.26
N GLU A 246 13.06 22.38 -7.86
CA GLU A 246 13.68 21.26 -8.53
C GLU A 246 12.77 20.73 -9.67
N GLY A 247 13.14 21.00 -10.91
CA GLY A 247 12.39 20.56 -12.08
C GLY A 247 11.03 21.25 -12.27
N ILE A 248 10.05 20.49 -12.76
CA ILE A 248 8.68 20.96 -12.98
C ILE A 248 7.97 21.04 -11.63
N HIS A 249 7.31 22.17 -11.36
CA HIS A 249 6.46 22.29 -10.17
C HIS A 249 5.25 21.35 -10.29
N ILE A 250 5.10 20.42 -9.34
CA ILE A 250 4.00 19.48 -9.26
C ILE A 250 2.94 20.07 -8.34
N ASN A 251 1.73 20.27 -8.86
CA ASN A 251 0.64 20.96 -8.13
C ASN A 251 -0.01 20.05 -7.06
N LEU A 252 0.81 19.56 -6.11
CA LEU A 252 0.38 18.66 -5.04
C LEU A 252 -0.64 19.34 -4.13
N LYS A 253 -1.88 18.81 -4.08
CA LYS A 253 -2.99 19.31 -3.25
C LYS A 253 -3.26 18.45 -2.04
N GLY A 254 -2.97 17.16 -2.12
CA GLY A 254 -3.21 16.25 -1.04
C GLY A 254 -2.79 14.83 -1.34
N PHE A 255 -2.97 13.99 -0.34
CA PHE A 255 -2.81 12.55 -0.48
C PHE A 255 -3.81 11.78 0.36
N ALA A 256 -4.10 10.54 -0.04
CA ALA A 256 -4.99 9.65 0.68
C ALA A 256 -4.34 8.28 0.90
N ILE A 257 -4.40 7.79 2.13
CA ILE A 257 -3.88 6.48 2.54
C ILE A 257 -5.04 5.60 2.96
N GLY A 258 -5.28 4.53 2.22
CA GLY A 258 -6.29 3.51 2.53
C GLY A 258 -5.67 2.36 3.32
N ASN A 259 -6.27 1.99 4.46
CA ASN A 259 -5.84 0.82 5.25
C ASN A 259 -4.30 0.71 5.32
N GLY A 260 -3.63 1.81 5.68
CA GLY A 260 -2.19 1.94 5.57
C GLY A 260 -1.42 1.45 6.78
N LEU A 261 -0.22 0.95 6.54
CA LEU A 261 0.81 0.78 7.56
C LEU A 261 1.69 2.03 7.56
N THR A 262 1.59 2.87 8.59
CA THR A 262 2.27 4.18 8.63
C THR A 262 3.09 4.38 9.90
N ASP A 263 2.52 4.07 11.06
CA ASP A 263 3.21 4.03 12.36
C ASP A 263 3.07 2.63 12.99
N PRO A 264 4.01 1.73 12.76
CA PRO A 264 3.96 0.38 13.30
C PRO A 264 3.94 0.33 14.83
N GLU A 265 4.60 1.28 15.54
CA GLU A 265 4.61 1.28 17.01
C GLU A 265 3.19 1.42 17.58
N ILE A 266 2.36 2.25 16.98
CA ILE A 266 0.97 2.44 17.40
C ILE A 266 0.07 1.34 16.84
N GLN A 267 0.24 0.97 15.57
CA GLN A 267 -0.67 0.06 14.87
C GLN A 267 -0.56 -1.38 15.39
N TYR A 268 0.64 -1.86 15.70
CA TYR A 268 0.81 -3.21 16.25
C TYR A 268 0.16 -3.39 17.63
N LYS A 269 0.06 -2.33 18.43
CA LYS A 269 -0.69 -2.36 19.71
C LYS A 269 -2.19 -2.52 19.51
N ALA A 270 -2.71 -2.08 18.40
CA ALA A 270 -4.14 -2.12 18.11
C ALA A 270 -4.64 -3.52 17.69
N TYR A 271 -3.76 -4.43 17.27
CA TYR A 271 -4.18 -5.77 16.80
C TYR A 271 -5.02 -6.53 17.80
N THR A 272 -4.59 -6.59 19.04
CA THR A 272 -5.30 -7.35 20.09
C THR A 272 -6.60 -6.68 20.50
N ASP A 273 -6.62 -5.35 20.57
CA ASP A 273 -7.83 -4.59 20.88
C ASP A 273 -8.89 -4.78 19.78
N TYR A 274 -8.47 -4.62 18.52
CA TYR A 274 -9.34 -4.85 17.36
C TYR A 274 -9.85 -6.30 17.31
N ALA A 275 -8.97 -7.28 17.50
CA ALA A 275 -9.36 -8.68 17.46
C ALA A 275 -10.34 -9.05 18.58
N LEU A 276 -10.20 -8.46 19.77
CA LEU A 276 -11.15 -8.63 20.87
C LEU A 276 -12.50 -7.95 20.58
N GLU A 277 -12.49 -6.71 20.06
CA GLU A 277 -13.69 -5.96 19.68
C GLU A 277 -14.50 -6.70 18.62
N MET A 278 -13.80 -7.29 17.62
CA MET A 278 -14.42 -8.09 16.56
C MET A 278 -14.79 -9.51 16.98
N ASN A 279 -14.63 -9.88 18.25
CA ASN A 279 -14.86 -11.24 18.79
C ASN A 279 -14.07 -12.33 18.06
N LEU A 280 -12.88 -12.00 17.56
CA LEU A 280 -11.98 -12.95 16.92
C LEU A 280 -11.14 -13.74 17.94
N ILE A 281 -10.93 -13.18 19.12
CA ILE A 281 -10.18 -13.80 20.22
C ILE A 281 -10.92 -13.62 21.56
N GLU A 282 -10.64 -14.50 22.49
CA GLU A 282 -11.15 -14.43 23.86
C GLU A 282 -10.29 -13.49 24.73
N LYS A 283 -10.85 -13.00 25.85
CA LYS A 283 -10.12 -12.14 26.80
C LYS A 283 -8.83 -12.77 27.32
N SER A 284 -8.82 -14.07 27.54
CA SER A 284 -7.64 -14.82 27.96
C SER A 284 -6.52 -14.81 26.91
N ASP A 285 -6.90 -14.87 25.62
CA ASP A 285 -5.96 -14.78 24.51
C ASP A 285 -5.41 -13.35 24.36
N TYR A 286 -6.28 -12.35 24.49
CA TYR A 286 -5.90 -10.95 24.54
C TYR A 286 -4.82 -10.69 25.60
N GLU A 287 -5.03 -11.12 26.87
CA GLU A 287 -4.06 -10.96 27.94
C GLU A 287 -2.74 -11.70 27.67
N ARG A 288 -2.82 -12.86 27.03
CA ARG A 288 -1.65 -13.65 26.66
C ARG A 288 -0.83 -13.00 25.55
N ILE A 289 -1.50 -12.51 24.50
CA ILE A 289 -0.85 -11.93 23.31
C ILE A 289 -0.26 -10.55 23.66
N ASN A 290 -0.93 -9.77 24.51
CA ASN A 290 -0.43 -8.45 24.94
C ASN A 290 0.92 -8.50 25.66
N ARG A 291 1.38 -9.67 26.10
CA ARG A 291 2.75 -9.84 26.65
C ARG A 291 3.84 -9.63 25.59
N PHE A 292 3.49 -9.70 24.29
CA PHE A 292 4.42 -9.40 23.19
C PHE A 292 4.51 -7.90 22.87
N ILE A 293 3.59 -7.07 23.37
CA ILE A 293 3.60 -5.62 23.07
C ILE A 293 4.86 -4.92 23.61
N PRO A 294 5.23 -5.03 24.91
CA PRO A 294 6.41 -4.33 25.40
C PRO A 294 7.73 -4.72 24.69
N PRO A 295 8.00 -6.01 24.39
CA PRO A 295 9.14 -6.38 23.56
C PRO A 295 9.09 -5.81 22.15
N CYS A 296 7.90 -5.73 21.53
CA CYS A 296 7.71 -5.14 20.21
C CYS A 296 8.03 -3.64 20.22
N GLU A 297 7.46 -2.87 21.14
CA GLU A 297 7.75 -1.44 21.31
C GLU A 297 9.24 -1.16 21.52
N PHE A 298 9.89 -1.97 22.39
CA PHE A 298 11.33 -1.84 22.60
C PHE A 298 12.13 -2.11 21.32
N ALA A 299 11.77 -3.16 20.57
CA ALA A 299 12.44 -3.51 19.33
C ALA A 299 12.26 -2.44 18.24
N ILE A 300 11.06 -1.83 18.12
CA ILE A 300 10.80 -0.71 17.20
C ILE A 300 11.66 0.51 17.58
N LYS A 301 11.76 0.85 18.86
CA LYS A 301 12.64 1.94 19.32
C LYS A 301 14.10 1.70 18.97
N MET A 302 14.55 0.44 19.02
CA MET A 302 15.90 0.06 18.61
C MET A 302 16.10 0.06 17.09
N CYS A 303 15.03 -0.12 16.31
CA CYS A 303 15.04 0.04 14.85
C CYS A 303 15.42 1.47 14.49
N GLY A 304 14.75 2.45 15.10
CA GLY A 304 15.02 3.86 14.84
C GLY A 304 15.00 4.21 13.35
N THR A 305 15.86 5.17 12.96
CA THR A 305 15.96 5.64 11.57
C THR A 305 16.98 4.89 10.72
N ASP A 306 18.01 4.26 11.33
CA ASP A 306 19.18 3.78 10.57
C ASP A 306 19.55 2.31 10.79
N GLY A 307 18.85 1.60 11.65
CA GLY A 307 19.24 0.28 12.13
C GLY A 307 18.71 -0.89 11.32
N LYS A 308 19.28 -1.24 10.15
CA LYS A 308 18.78 -2.36 9.31
C LYS A 308 18.61 -3.69 10.08
N ALA A 309 19.62 -4.10 10.85
CA ALA A 309 19.57 -5.37 11.61
C ALA A 309 18.55 -5.31 12.76
N SER A 310 18.45 -4.18 13.46
CA SER A 310 17.46 -3.97 14.54
C SER A 310 16.04 -3.84 14.00
N CYS A 311 15.85 -3.27 12.81
CA CYS A 311 14.54 -3.21 12.15
C CYS A 311 14.03 -4.61 11.75
N MET A 312 14.90 -5.47 11.24
CA MET A 312 14.55 -6.86 10.97
C MET A 312 14.18 -7.62 12.27
N ALA A 313 14.93 -7.38 13.36
CA ALA A 313 14.60 -7.96 14.66
C ALA A 313 13.24 -7.46 15.18
N ALA A 314 12.93 -6.17 15.01
CA ALA A 314 11.65 -5.59 15.36
C ALA A 314 10.50 -6.24 14.56
N TYR A 315 10.66 -6.41 13.24
CA TYR A 315 9.71 -7.13 12.40
C TYR A 315 9.40 -8.53 12.97
N MET A 316 10.45 -9.32 13.26
CA MET A 316 10.27 -10.68 13.80
C MET A 316 9.57 -10.70 15.17
N VAL A 317 9.93 -9.77 16.06
CA VAL A 317 9.34 -9.71 17.42
C VAL A 317 7.88 -9.27 17.34
N CYS A 318 7.57 -8.21 16.60
CA CYS A 318 6.23 -7.64 16.52
C CYS A 318 5.24 -8.56 15.82
N ASN A 319 5.66 -9.26 14.77
CA ASN A 319 4.80 -10.20 14.06
C ASN A 319 4.34 -11.40 14.92
N ASN A 320 4.95 -11.67 16.08
CA ASN A 320 4.38 -12.63 17.02
C ASN A 320 2.98 -12.23 17.50
N ILE A 321 2.66 -10.93 17.57
CA ILE A 321 1.32 -10.45 17.93
C ILE A 321 0.32 -10.89 16.86
N PHE A 322 0.55 -10.48 15.61
CA PHE A 322 -0.31 -10.83 14.47
C PHE A 322 -0.43 -12.34 14.27
N ASN A 323 0.69 -13.05 14.24
CA ASN A 323 0.73 -14.49 14.04
C ASN A 323 0.02 -15.27 15.17
N SER A 324 0.03 -14.76 16.41
CA SER A 324 -0.70 -15.37 17.50
C SER A 324 -2.20 -15.24 17.32
N ILE A 325 -2.68 -14.10 16.80
CA ILE A 325 -4.09 -13.92 16.45
C ILE A 325 -4.46 -14.85 15.31
N MET A 326 -3.68 -14.89 14.22
CA MET A 326 -3.97 -15.73 13.05
C MET A 326 -4.04 -17.22 13.39
N LYS A 327 -3.22 -17.70 14.36
CA LYS A 327 -3.32 -19.09 14.85
C LYS A 327 -4.64 -19.42 15.52
N LEU A 328 -5.29 -18.43 16.12
CA LEU A 328 -6.58 -18.61 16.80
C LEU A 328 -7.76 -18.50 15.83
N VAL A 329 -7.68 -17.58 14.88
CA VAL A 329 -8.77 -17.33 13.93
C VAL A 329 -8.77 -18.32 12.75
N GLY A 330 -7.68 -19.08 12.58
CA GLY A 330 -7.59 -20.16 11.60
C GLY A 330 -7.52 -19.66 10.15
N THR A 331 -8.53 -20.02 9.36
CA THR A 331 -8.61 -19.74 7.92
C THR A 331 -9.27 -18.39 7.59
N LYS A 332 -9.50 -17.54 8.58
CA LYS A 332 -10.06 -16.21 8.33
C LYS A 332 -9.17 -15.36 7.42
N ASN A 333 -9.82 -14.63 6.51
CA ASN A 333 -9.14 -13.67 5.67
C ASN A 333 -8.73 -12.44 6.50
N TYR A 334 -7.44 -12.19 6.64
CA TYR A 334 -6.94 -11.06 7.43
C TYR A 334 -7.14 -9.69 6.75
N TYR A 335 -7.51 -9.68 5.48
CA TYR A 335 -7.93 -8.49 4.75
C TYR A 335 -9.43 -8.19 4.90
N ASP A 336 -10.25 -9.21 5.23
CA ASP A 336 -11.67 -9.05 5.54
C ASP A 336 -12.12 -10.20 6.46
N VAL A 337 -12.19 -9.93 7.76
CA VAL A 337 -12.47 -10.95 8.78
C VAL A 337 -13.83 -11.62 8.66
N ARG A 338 -14.70 -11.12 7.79
CA ARG A 338 -15.99 -11.75 7.46
C ARG A 338 -15.84 -12.94 6.50
N LYS A 339 -14.74 -12.97 5.73
CA LYS A 339 -14.45 -13.95 4.67
C LYS A 339 -13.47 -15.02 5.15
N GLU A 340 -13.45 -16.13 4.43
CA GLU A 340 -12.38 -17.12 4.55
C GLU A 340 -11.24 -16.77 3.56
N CYS A 341 -10.01 -17.18 3.89
CA CYS A 341 -8.86 -16.96 3.03
C CYS A 341 -8.89 -17.92 1.83
N GLU A 342 -8.91 -17.38 0.62
CA GLU A 342 -8.88 -18.14 -0.63
C GLU A 342 -7.60 -17.75 -1.41
N GLY A 343 -6.84 -18.76 -1.87
CA GLY A 343 -5.59 -18.52 -2.60
C GLY A 343 -4.43 -18.06 -1.72
N GLU A 344 -3.34 -17.67 -2.34
CA GLU A 344 -2.08 -17.30 -1.65
C GLU A 344 -2.15 -15.93 -0.97
N LEU A 345 -2.91 -15.00 -1.55
CA LEU A 345 -3.12 -13.63 -1.05
C LEU A 345 -4.48 -13.46 -0.37
N CYS A 346 -5.09 -14.55 0.12
CA CYS A 346 -6.45 -14.57 0.66
C CYS A 346 -7.55 -14.08 -0.29
N TYR A 347 -7.21 -13.92 -1.58
CA TYR A 347 -8.12 -13.63 -2.71
C TYR A 347 -7.63 -14.37 -3.95
N ASP A 348 -8.55 -14.78 -4.83
CA ASP A 348 -8.22 -15.36 -6.11
C ASP A 348 -8.00 -14.28 -7.20
N PHE A 349 -6.75 -13.95 -7.43
CA PHE A 349 -6.31 -13.06 -8.51
C PHE A 349 -5.81 -13.82 -9.76
N SER A 350 -6.09 -15.10 -9.88
CA SER A 350 -5.59 -15.95 -10.98
C SER A 350 -5.99 -15.47 -12.37
N ASN A 351 -7.12 -14.75 -12.50
CA ASN A 351 -7.54 -14.16 -13.77
C ASN A 351 -6.61 -13.03 -14.21
N LEU A 352 -6.03 -12.27 -13.27
CA LEU A 352 -5.05 -11.23 -13.59
C LEU A 352 -3.78 -11.84 -14.19
N GLU A 353 -3.25 -12.89 -13.57
CA GLU A 353 -2.05 -13.59 -14.05
C GLU A 353 -2.29 -14.21 -15.44
N LYS A 354 -3.47 -14.83 -15.64
CA LYS A 354 -3.85 -15.38 -16.95
C LYS A 354 -3.98 -14.29 -18.01
N PHE A 355 -4.59 -13.14 -17.67
CA PHE A 355 -4.77 -12.03 -18.57
C PHE A 355 -3.42 -11.46 -19.02
N PHE A 356 -2.52 -11.18 -18.09
CA PHE A 356 -1.20 -10.64 -18.42
C PHE A 356 -0.21 -11.70 -18.97
N GLY A 357 -0.51 -12.99 -18.81
CA GLY A 357 0.19 -14.08 -19.50
C GLY A 357 -0.20 -14.21 -20.96
N ASP A 358 -1.31 -13.59 -21.40
CA ASP A 358 -1.76 -13.64 -22.80
C ASP A 358 -0.83 -12.83 -23.72
N LYS A 359 -0.41 -13.45 -24.81
CA LYS A 359 0.51 -12.82 -25.79
C LYS A 359 -0.06 -11.54 -26.39
N ALA A 360 -1.35 -11.49 -26.73
CA ALA A 360 -1.98 -10.32 -27.31
C ALA A 360 -2.02 -9.14 -26.31
N VAL A 361 -2.16 -9.43 -25.01
CA VAL A 361 -2.08 -8.42 -23.95
C VAL A 361 -0.65 -7.89 -23.81
N LYS A 362 0.36 -8.78 -23.75
CA LYS A 362 1.78 -8.38 -23.72
C LYS A 362 2.17 -7.54 -24.93
N GLU A 363 1.71 -7.91 -26.13
CA GLU A 363 1.92 -7.13 -27.37
C GLU A 363 1.26 -5.77 -27.32
N ALA A 364 0.00 -5.68 -26.85
CA ALA A 364 -0.72 -4.41 -26.69
C ALA A 364 -0.01 -3.46 -25.71
N LEU A 365 0.50 -3.99 -24.60
CA LEU A 365 1.25 -3.24 -23.61
C LEU A 365 2.68 -2.90 -24.05
N GLY A 366 3.26 -3.70 -24.95
CA GLY A 366 4.65 -3.55 -25.40
C GLY A 366 5.68 -3.93 -24.33
N VAL A 367 5.32 -4.86 -23.46
CA VAL A 367 6.19 -5.33 -22.38
C VAL A 367 7.21 -6.41 -22.84
N GLY A 368 7.13 -6.84 -24.12
CA GLY A 368 8.02 -7.88 -24.63
C GLY A 368 7.81 -9.21 -23.93
N ASP A 369 8.92 -9.86 -23.61
CA ASP A 369 8.92 -11.17 -22.94
C ASP A 369 8.96 -11.09 -21.42
N ILE A 370 8.79 -9.87 -20.84
CA ILE A 370 8.76 -9.69 -19.37
C ILE A 370 7.56 -10.45 -18.78
N ASP A 371 7.82 -11.27 -17.78
CA ASP A 371 6.77 -11.96 -17.05
C ASP A 371 6.15 -11.04 -16.02
N PHE A 372 4.82 -11.10 -15.92
CA PHE A 372 4.07 -10.36 -14.91
C PHE A 372 4.22 -11.00 -13.53
N VAL A 373 4.47 -10.19 -12.52
CA VAL A 373 4.56 -10.64 -11.13
C VAL A 373 3.55 -9.87 -10.27
N SER A 374 2.45 -10.53 -9.88
CA SER A 374 1.38 -9.89 -9.12
C SER A 374 1.86 -9.33 -7.77
N CYS A 375 2.67 -10.09 -7.01
CA CYS A 375 3.36 -9.63 -5.80
C CYS A 375 4.76 -10.26 -5.75
N SER A 376 5.79 -9.42 -5.74
CA SER A 376 7.20 -9.82 -5.80
C SER A 376 7.74 -10.18 -4.41
N THR A 377 8.08 -11.45 -4.19
CA THR A 377 8.74 -11.91 -2.97
C THR A 377 10.10 -11.23 -2.76
N THR A 378 10.85 -11.02 -3.85
CA THR A 378 12.17 -10.38 -3.79
C THR A 378 12.05 -8.94 -3.28
N VAL A 379 11.09 -8.17 -3.77
CA VAL A 379 10.84 -6.80 -3.32
C VAL A 379 10.33 -6.81 -1.88
N TYR A 380 9.41 -7.70 -1.54
CA TYR A 380 8.89 -7.85 -0.18
C TYR A 380 10.03 -8.07 0.83
N GLU A 381 10.91 -9.05 0.57
CA GLU A 381 12.03 -9.36 1.45
C GLU A 381 13.04 -8.21 1.54
N ALA A 382 13.30 -7.50 0.44
CA ALA A 382 14.21 -6.36 0.40
C ALA A 382 13.71 -5.19 1.26
N MET A 383 12.39 -4.98 1.32
CA MET A 383 11.76 -3.88 2.07
C MET A 383 11.46 -4.21 3.54
N LEU A 384 11.68 -5.44 4.02
CA LEU A 384 11.43 -5.81 5.43
C LEU A 384 12.21 -4.98 6.45
N THR A 385 13.35 -4.42 6.07
CA THR A 385 14.14 -3.53 6.95
C THR A 385 13.53 -2.13 7.10
N ASP A 386 12.56 -1.80 6.26
CA ASP A 386 11.78 -0.55 6.30
C ASP A 386 10.46 -0.71 7.06
N TRP A 387 9.90 -1.91 7.11
CA TRP A 387 8.58 -2.25 7.62
C TRP A 387 8.22 -1.65 8.99
N MET A 388 9.18 -1.60 9.91
CA MET A 388 8.97 -1.13 11.29
C MET A 388 9.35 0.34 11.49
N ARG A 389 9.57 1.10 10.42
CA ARG A 389 9.87 2.52 10.50
C ARG A 389 8.58 3.34 10.64
N ASN A 390 8.70 4.46 11.32
CA ASN A 390 7.60 5.42 11.43
C ASN A 390 7.66 6.42 10.28
N LEU A 391 6.73 6.34 9.34
CA LEU A 391 6.59 7.27 8.21
C LEU A 391 5.59 8.41 8.49
N GLU A 392 4.85 8.35 9.60
CA GLU A 392 3.97 9.43 10.07
C GLU A 392 4.75 10.73 10.25
N VAL A 393 6.00 10.65 10.68
CA VAL A 393 6.86 11.81 10.99
C VAL A 393 7.02 12.83 9.86
N GLY A 394 6.77 12.44 8.62
CA GLY A 394 6.78 13.34 7.45
C GLY A 394 5.47 14.11 7.24
N ILE A 395 4.37 13.66 7.83
CA ILE A 395 3.03 14.19 7.56
C ILE A 395 2.78 15.57 8.19
N PRO A 396 3.18 15.86 9.46
CA PRO A 396 2.92 17.15 10.10
C PRO A 396 3.38 18.36 9.27
N ALA A 397 4.58 18.30 8.70
CA ALA A 397 5.10 19.40 7.88
C ALA A 397 4.25 19.66 6.62
N LEU A 398 3.64 18.63 6.05
CA LEU A 398 2.73 18.74 4.91
C LEU A 398 1.42 19.38 5.32
N LEU A 399 0.87 18.99 6.48
CA LEU A 399 -0.34 19.61 7.04
C LEU A 399 -0.13 21.09 7.35
N GLU A 400 1.02 21.49 7.93
CA GLU A 400 1.33 22.88 8.23
C GLU A 400 1.45 23.74 6.95
N ASP A 401 1.87 23.15 5.85
CA ASP A 401 1.92 23.81 4.55
C ASP A 401 0.61 23.70 3.75
N GLY A 402 -0.48 23.20 4.38
CA GLY A 402 -1.83 23.19 3.82
C GLY A 402 -2.10 22.06 2.81
N ILE A 403 -1.25 21.02 2.76
CA ILE A 403 -1.51 19.82 1.96
C ILE A 403 -2.61 19.00 2.64
N ASN A 404 -3.67 18.67 1.89
CA ASN A 404 -4.79 17.90 2.41
C ASN A 404 -4.42 16.42 2.62
N VAL A 405 -4.79 15.88 3.77
CA VAL A 405 -4.52 14.48 4.13
C VAL A 405 -5.81 13.76 4.46
N LEU A 406 -6.05 12.64 3.77
CA LEU A 406 -7.14 11.73 4.06
C LEU A 406 -6.57 10.37 4.44
N ILE A 407 -6.84 9.91 5.66
CA ILE A 407 -6.61 8.54 6.07
C ILE A 407 -7.97 7.85 6.10
N TYR A 408 -8.12 6.73 5.39
CA TYR A 408 -9.36 5.97 5.41
C TYR A 408 -9.08 4.49 5.66
N ALA A 409 -10.02 3.80 6.28
CA ALA A 409 -9.86 2.39 6.57
C ALA A 409 -11.22 1.67 6.61
N GLY A 410 -11.29 0.50 5.99
CA GLY A 410 -12.42 -0.40 6.08
C GLY A 410 -12.54 -1.00 7.49
N GLU A 411 -13.78 -1.17 7.93
CA GLU A 411 -14.09 -1.57 9.30
C GLU A 411 -13.73 -3.03 9.61
N TYR A 412 -13.61 -3.90 8.58
CA TYR A 412 -13.38 -5.33 8.72
C TYR A 412 -11.96 -5.81 8.37
N ASP A 413 -11.05 -4.89 8.14
CA ASP A 413 -9.63 -5.20 7.92
C ASP A 413 -8.92 -5.49 9.25
N LEU A 414 -8.24 -6.63 9.35
CA LEU A 414 -7.42 -6.95 10.52
C LEU A 414 -5.98 -6.45 10.34
N ILE A 415 -5.38 -6.64 9.14
CA ILE A 415 -3.93 -6.44 8.96
C ILE A 415 -3.52 -4.96 9.08
N CYS A 416 -4.34 -4.03 8.55
CA CYS A 416 -4.16 -2.59 8.73
C CYS A 416 -5.43 -1.96 9.30
N ASN A 417 -5.90 -2.50 10.44
CA ASN A 417 -7.21 -2.19 11.00
C ASN A 417 -7.43 -0.69 11.25
N TRP A 418 -8.71 -0.30 11.14
CA TRP A 418 -9.12 1.08 11.33
C TRP A 418 -8.76 1.66 12.69
N LEU A 419 -8.74 0.82 13.74
CA LEU A 419 -8.43 1.24 15.11
C LEU A 419 -6.98 1.69 15.23
N GLY A 420 -6.03 0.93 14.67
CA GLY A 420 -4.62 1.30 14.60
C GLY A 420 -4.41 2.58 13.81
N ASN A 421 -5.07 2.69 12.66
CA ASN A 421 -5.04 3.90 11.82
C ASN A 421 -5.62 5.12 12.56
N SER A 422 -6.77 4.98 13.21
CA SER A 422 -7.35 6.03 14.02
C SER A 422 -6.40 6.50 15.13
N ARG A 423 -5.74 5.56 15.82
CA ARG A 423 -4.86 5.86 16.95
C ARG A 423 -3.65 6.69 16.55
N TRP A 424 -2.93 6.32 15.49
CA TRP A 424 -1.79 7.11 15.08
C TRP A 424 -2.19 8.49 14.54
N VAL A 425 -3.32 8.60 13.79
CA VAL A 425 -3.84 9.89 13.33
C VAL A 425 -4.19 10.82 14.50
N HIS A 426 -4.77 10.29 15.59
CA HIS A 426 -5.06 11.08 16.79
C HIS A 426 -3.81 11.45 17.59
N SER A 427 -2.76 10.63 17.53
CA SER A 427 -1.50 10.84 18.25
C SER A 427 -0.52 11.75 17.52
N MET A 428 -0.70 11.94 16.22
CA MET A 428 0.19 12.74 15.36
C MET A 428 0.29 14.18 15.86
N GLU A 429 1.53 14.64 16.10
CA GLU A 429 1.80 15.97 16.65
C GLU A 429 1.87 17.03 15.54
N TRP A 430 0.88 17.87 15.45
CA TRP A 430 0.79 19.03 14.55
C TRP A 430 -0.05 20.14 15.15
N SER A 431 -0.05 21.35 14.57
CA SER A 431 -0.70 22.54 15.16
C SER A 431 -2.21 22.38 15.37
N GLY A 432 -2.89 21.63 14.52
CA GLY A 432 -4.34 21.39 14.60
C GLY A 432 -4.74 20.12 15.37
N GLN A 433 -3.81 19.38 15.99
CA GLN A 433 -4.09 18.10 16.65
C GLN A 433 -5.22 18.19 17.69
N LYS A 434 -5.17 19.16 18.59
CA LYS A 434 -6.17 19.32 19.65
C LYS A 434 -7.57 19.53 19.09
N ASP A 435 -7.67 20.35 18.06
CA ASP A 435 -8.93 20.67 17.41
C ASP A 435 -9.45 19.47 16.61
N PHE A 436 -8.54 18.71 15.96
CA PHE A 436 -8.89 17.45 15.30
C PHE A 436 -9.44 16.43 16.30
N VAL A 437 -8.75 16.19 17.41
CA VAL A 437 -9.17 15.22 18.44
C VAL A 437 -10.51 15.61 19.04
N SER A 438 -10.77 16.90 19.29
CA SER A 438 -12.02 17.41 19.85
C SER A 438 -13.15 17.60 18.85
N SER A 439 -12.88 17.49 17.54
CA SER A 439 -13.92 17.63 16.51
C SER A 439 -14.94 16.48 16.62
N SER A 440 -16.21 16.80 16.29
CA SER A 440 -17.26 15.78 16.28
C SER A 440 -17.11 14.81 15.11
N ASP A 441 -17.50 13.57 15.34
CA ASP A 441 -17.67 12.61 14.27
C ASP A 441 -18.89 12.99 13.42
N LEU A 442 -18.76 12.85 12.10
CA LEU A 442 -19.78 13.15 11.10
C LEU A 442 -20.14 11.89 10.32
N SER A 443 -21.41 11.70 10.01
CA SER A 443 -21.82 10.61 9.10
C SER A 443 -21.35 10.92 7.68
N PHE A 444 -20.59 9.99 7.10
CA PHE A 444 -20.27 10.01 5.67
C PHE A 444 -21.41 9.33 4.92
N VAL A 445 -22.28 10.13 4.30
CA VAL A 445 -23.50 9.64 3.64
C VAL A 445 -23.30 9.58 2.13
N VAL A 446 -23.67 8.45 1.52
CA VAL A 446 -23.66 8.22 0.07
C VAL A 446 -25.03 7.71 -0.33
N ASP A 447 -25.72 8.40 -1.25
CA ASP A 447 -27.11 8.12 -1.71
C ASP A 447 -28.11 7.95 -0.57
N GLY A 448 -27.99 8.77 0.47
CA GLY A 448 -28.90 8.76 1.61
C GLY A 448 -28.66 7.65 2.64
N ALA A 449 -27.65 6.80 2.45
CA ALA A 449 -27.21 5.79 3.41
C ALA A 449 -25.88 6.16 4.05
N GLU A 450 -25.72 5.89 5.34
CA GLU A 450 -24.43 6.06 6.02
C GLU A 450 -23.45 5.01 5.51
N ALA A 451 -22.35 5.48 4.90
CA ALA A 451 -21.28 4.66 4.33
C ALA A 451 -20.00 4.68 5.19
N GLY A 452 -19.97 5.49 6.24
CA GLY A 452 -18.82 5.59 7.12
C GLY A 452 -18.94 6.70 8.15
N VAL A 453 -17.94 6.79 9.00
CA VAL A 453 -17.79 7.83 10.04
C VAL A 453 -16.56 8.65 9.74
N LEU A 454 -16.74 9.95 9.57
CA LEU A 454 -15.71 10.93 9.23
C LEU A 454 -15.38 11.81 10.44
N LYS A 455 -14.10 11.93 10.75
CA LYS A 455 -13.55 12.95 11.64
C LYS A 455 -12.64 13.86 10.82
N SER A 456 -12.77 15.20 10.99
CA SER A 456 -11.98 16.11 10.16
C SER A 456 -11.79 17.47 10.83
N HIS A 457 -10.56 18.00 10.76
CA HIS A 457 -10.22 19.35 11.12
C HIS A 457 -9.10 19.90 10.22
N GLY A 458 -9.25 21.16 9.74
CA GLY A 458 -8.27 21.75 8.82
C GLY A 458 -8.01 20.85 7.61
N PRO A 459 -6.76 20.60 7.27
CA PRO A 459 -6.38 19.76 6.14
C PRO A 459 -6.42 18.25 6.44
N LEU A 460 -6.64 17.81 7.70
CA LEU A 460 -6.63 16.39 8.09
C LEU A 460 -8.04 15.83 8.19
N SER A 461 -8.22 14.64 7.60
CA SER A 461 -9.46 13.86 7.70
C SER A 461 -9.14 12.38 7.97
N PHE A 462 -9.96 11.73 8.80
CA PHE A 462 -9.98 10.29 9.01
C PHE A 462 -11.37 9.75 8.72
N LEU A 463 -11.48 8.72 7.87
CA LEU A 463 -12.75 8.10 7.50
C LEU A 463 -12.71 6.59 7.77
N LYS A 464 -13.55 6.12 8.71
CA LYS A 464 -13.85 4.68 8.82
C LYS A 464 -14.96 4.35 7.83
N VAL A 465 -14.68 3.45 6.88
CA VAL A 465 -15.62 3.03 5.84
C VAL A 465 -16.37 1.78 6.29
N HIS A 466 -17.70 1.86 6.31
CA HIS A 466 -18.55 0.74 6.70
C HIS A 466 -18.58 -0.34 5.62
N ASN A 467 -18.74 -1.58 6.05
CA ASN A 467 -18.87 -2.75 5.18
C ASN A 467 -17.72 -2.97 4.20
N ALA A 468 -16.53 -2.48 4.54
CA ALA A 468 -15.31 -2.69 3.76
C ALA A 468 -14.25 -3.43 4.60
N GLY A 469 -13.46 -4.28 3.95
CA GLY A 469 -12.20 -4.80 4.44
C GLY A 469 -11.03 -3.91 4.01
N HIS A 470 -9.90 -4.54 3.68
CA HIS A 470 -8.66 -3.89 3.30
C HIS A 470 -8.77 -3.09 2.00
N MET A 471 -9.29 -3.72 0.95
CA MET A 471 -9.48 -3.12 -0.37
C MET A 471 -10.82 -2.37 -0.43
N VAL A 472 -10.84 -1.16 0.13
CA VAL A 472 -12.07 -0.35 0.22
C VAL A 472 -12.70 -0.08 -1.15
N PRO A 473 -11.97 0.23 -2.24
CA PRO A 473 -12.57 0.43 -3.55
C PRO A 473 -13.22 -0.82 -4.12
N MET A 474 -12.70 -2.01 -3.82
CA MET A 474 -13.29 -3.28 -4.23
C MET A 474 -14.57 -3.58 -3.46
N ASP A 475 -14.56 -3.41 -2.12
CA ASP A 475 -15.67 -3.79 -1.26
C ASP A 475 -16.80 -2.75 -1.27
N GLN A 476 -16.48 -1.45 -1.37
CA GLN A 476 -17.41 -0.32 -1.38
C GLN A 476 -17.12 0.66 -2.52
N PRO A 477 -17.21 0.23 -3.79
CA PRO A 477 -16.75 1.01 -4.95
C PRO A 477 -17.43 2.37 -5.07
N LYS A 478 -18.74 2.45 -4.77
CA LYS A 478 -19.49 3.70 -4.83
C LYS A 478 -19.08 4.68 -3.74
N ALA A 479 -18.94 4.19 -2.50
CA ALA A 479 -18.49 5.01 -1.38
C ALA A 479 -17.06 5.51 -1.61
N SER A 480 -16.19 4.66 -2.14
CA SER A 480 -14.81 4.99 -2.49
C SER A 480 -14.72 6.09 -3.57
N LEU A 481 -15.51 5.98 -4.63
CA LEU A 481 -15.57 7.01 -5.67
C LEU A 481 -16.08 8.36 -5.12
N GLU A 482 -17.12 8.34 -4.30
CA GLU A 482 -17.67 9.55 -3.70
C GLU A 482 -16.70 10.17 -2.67
N MET A 483 -15.97 9.34 -1.93
CA MET A 483 -14.88 9.77 -1.04
C MET A 483 -13.81 10.53 -1.83
N LEU A 484 -13.29 9.96 -2.92
CA LEU A 484 -12.32 10.63 -3.78
C LEU A 484 -12.88 11.94 -4.33
N ARG A 485 -14.13 11.92 -4.85
CA ARG A 485 -14.78 13.12 -5.40
C ARG A 485 -14.83 14.26 -4.39
N ARG A 486 -15.30 13.98 -3.18
CA ARG A 486 -15.41 15.01 -2.13
C ARG A 486 -14.03 15.45 -1.65
N PHE A 487 -13.08 14.52 -1.55
CA PHE A 487 -11.72 14.83 -1.14
C PHE A 487 -11.04 15.79 -2.11
N THR A 488 -11.06 15.48 -3.40
CA THR A 488 -10.43 16.31 -4.45
C THR A 488 -11.12 17.65 -4.66
N GLN A 489 -12.41 17.77 -4.26
CA GLN A 489 -13.17 19.02 -4.30
C GLN A 489 -13.12 19.80 -2.99
N GLY A 490 -12.45 19.32 -1.94
CA GLY A 490 -12.45 19.96 -0.61
C GLY A 490 -13.80 19.89 0.11
N LYS A 491 -14.66 18.93 -0.23
CA LYS A 491 -16.06 18.82 0.23
C LYS A 491 -16.34 17.61 1.11
N LEU A 492 -15.32 16.99 1.70
CA LEU A 492 -15.53 15.80 2.54
C LEU A 492 -16.52 16.03 3.68
N LYS A 493 -16.55 17.26 4.24
CA LYS A 493 -17.43 17.63 5.37
C LYS A 493 -18.84 18.01 4.95
N GLU A 494 -19.11 18.21 3.67
CA GLU A 494 -20.43 18.63 3.21
C GLU A 494 -21.39 17.43 3.26
N SER A 495 -22.39 17.50 4.14
CA SER A 495 -23.59 16.67 4.01
C SER A 495 -24.33 17.12 2.75
N LEU A 496 -24.73 16.19 1.89
CA LEU A 496 -25.60 16.51 0.75
C LEU A 496 -26.86 17.22 1.27
N PRO A 497 -27.28 18.38 0.68
CA PRO A 497 -28.51 19.03 1.07
C PRO A 497 -29.69 18.04 0.95
N GLU A 498 -30.58 18.01 1.96
CA GLU A 498 -31.77 17.15 2.02
C GLU A 498 -32.64 17.20 0.74
N THR A 499 -32.52 18.27 -0.05
CA THR A 499 -33.24 18.46 -1.32
C THR A 499 -32.80 17.53 -2.46
N MET A 500 -31.63 16.89 -2.41
CA MET A 500 -31.22 15.87 -3.39
C MET A 500 -31.70 14.47 -3.03
N VAL A 501 -31.93 14.19 -1.75
CA VAL A 501 -32.44 12.91 -1.27
C VAL A 501 -33.88 12.65 -1.75
N LEU A 502 -34.69 13.70 -1.84
CA LEU A 502 -36.09 13.62 -2.30
C LEU A 502 -36.26 13.45 -3.83
N LYS A 503 -35.22 13.77 -4.64
CA LYS A 503 -35.27 13.55 -6.10
C LYS A 503 -34.85 12.17 -6.56
N ALA A 504 -34.13 11.42 -5.73
CA ALA A 504 -33.75 10.03 -6.02
C ALA A 504 -34.78 9.01 -5.53
N ALA A 505 -35.78 9.44 -4.73
CA ALA A 505 -36.88 8.61 -4.21
C ALA A 505 -38.22 8.78 -4.97
N MET A 506 -38.23 9.60 -6.02
CA MET A 506 -39.31 9.77 -6.97
C MET A 506 -38.91 9.26 -8.36
#